data_0cceab4df75582c3f0275992370d5946
#
_entry.id   0cceab4df75582c3f0275992370d5946
#
_cell.length_a   1.000
_cell.length_b   1.000
_cell.length_c   1.000
_cell.angle_alpha   90.00
_cell.angle_beta   90.00
_cell.angle_gamma   90.00
#
_symmetry.space_group_name_H-M   'P 1'
#
loop_
_entity.id
_entity.type
_entity.pdbx_description
1 polymer ?
#
loop_
_entity_poly.entity_id
_entity_poly.type
_entity_poly.pdbx_seq_one_letter_code
_entity_poly.pdbx_strand_id
1 'polypeptide(L)'
;MNNQEKSSDQRSEKSNGGPKIKKTFGFLGIKDKYGKKNGFGIQKFKNGSIYKGNFINDKFSGIGIFYHSDGDIQKGEFENGITKGYGEYYHEKEVVYFGYWLDDVQFGIGYEIWSENSKYFGDYNNGKKDGIGTYIWSDNTMYEGEWKENMREGYGIYHFKNGRIYKGQFKNNNIDGYGEFTWPEGKKYYGFYKNDKKDGFGIYYWPGGKFFVGFFKDEKQHGISKYINKDQIKYCRWKNGKKEKIYSNEEQFFNFFFQNEKKYTMYFKWDINKIKEFMEVK
;
A
#
# COMPACT_ATOMS: atom_id res chain seq x y z
N MET A 1 -43.05 -14.38 -32.53
CA MET A 1 -43.61 -13.40 -33.52
C MET A 1 -42.60 -12.30 -33.60
N ASN A 2 -41.68 -12.39 -34.56
CA ASN A 2 -41.63 -11.65 -35.82
C ASN A 2 -41.77 -10.12 -35.61
N ASN A 3 -40.86 -9.26 -35.97
CA ASN A 3 -40.22 -9.13 -37.28
C ASN A 3 -38.94 -8.30 -37.20
N GLN A 4 -38.09 -8.60 -38.13
CA GLN A 4 -36.95 -7.85 -38.66
C GLN A 4 -37.40 -6.52 -39.27
N GLU A 5 -36.54 -5.52 -39.24
CA GLU A 5 -36.30 -4.69 -40.42
C GLU A 5 -34.87 -4.18 -40.47
N LYS A 6 -34.21 -4.54 -41.56
CA LYS A 6 -32.94 -3.99 -42.02
C LYS A 6 -33.23 -2.67 -42.76
N SER A 7 -32.39 -1.65 -42.52
CA SER A 7 -32.16 -0.66 -43.56
C SER A 7 -30.68 -0.30 -43.60
N SER A 8 -30.11 -0.60 -44.72
CA SER A 8 -28.81 -0.24 -45.22
C SER A 8 -28.78 1.27 -45.58
N ASP A 9 -27.80 2.01 -45.06
CA ASP A 9 -27.36 3.24 -45.75
C ASP A 9 -25.82 3.20 -45.80
N GLN A 10 -25.34 2.79 -46.97
CA GLN A 10 -23.99 2.99 -47.44
C GLN A 10 -23.83 4.44 -47.83
N ARG A 11 -23.23 5.27 -47.02
CA ARG A 11 -22.60 6.53 -47.47
C ARG A 11 -21.09 6.31 -47.58
N SER A 12 -20.66 6.21 -48.82
CA SER A 12 -19.26 6.30 -49.21
C SER A 12 -18.70 7.65 -48.86
N GLU A 13 -17.99 7.78 -47.76
CA GLU A 13 -17.16 8.94 -47.52
C GLU A 13 -15.85 8.80 -48.29
N LYS A 14 -15.70 9.66 -49.29
CA LYS A 14 -14.45 9.85 -50.02
C LYS A 14 -13.40 10.35 -49.03
N SER A 15 -12.41 9.54 -48.78
CA SER A 15 -11.23 9.90 -48.01
C SER A 15 -10.47 11.02 -48.76
N ASN A 16 -10.58 12.24 -48.30
CA ASN A 16 -9.67 13.31 -48.68
C ASN A 16 -8.28 12.96 -48.22
N GLY A 17 -7.44 12.49 -49.13
CA GLY A 17 -6.03 12.22 -48.90
C GLY A 17 -5.27 13.49 -48.62
N GLY A 18 -5.23 13.94 -47.35
CA GLY A 18 -4.26 14.91 -46.91
C GLY A 18 -2.82 14.38 -47.16
N PRO A 19 -1.83 15.24 -47.30
CA PRO A 19 -0.48 14.83 -47.63
C PRO A 19 0.02 13.83 -46.57
N LYS A 20 0.28 12.58 -47.00
CA LYS A 20 0.93 11.57 -46.16
C LYS A 20 2.32 12.10 -45.80
N ILE A 21 2.45 12.64 -44.58
CA ILE A 21 3.75 13.00 -44.02
C ILE A 21 4.57 11.73 -43.96
N LYS A 22 5.55 11.59 -44.87
CA LYS A 22 6.52 10.49 -44.78
C LYS A 22 7.18 10.59 -43.42
N LYS A 23 7.01 9.61 -42.56
CA LYS A 23 7.72 9.47 -41.30
C LYS A 23 9.21 9.31 -41.62
N THR A 24 9.95 10.43 -41.67
CA THR A 24 11.41 10.41 -41.87
C THR A 24 12.05 10.00 -40.57
N PHE A 25 12.72 8.84 -40.59
CA PHE A 25 13.63 8.40 -39.48
C PHE A 25 14.93 9.19 -39.62
N GLY A 26 15.65 9.40 -38.53
CA GLY A 26 16.95 10.01 -38.58
C GLY A 26 17.28 10.86 -37.37
N PHE A 27 18.45 11.45 -37.44
CA PHE A 27 19.00 12.30 -36.40
C PHE A 27 19.11 13.73 -36.96
N LEU A 28 18.65 14.70 -36.16
CA LEU A 28 18.86 16.14 -36.40
C LEU A 28 19.57 16.70 -35.16
N GLY A 29 20.79 17.17 -35.29
CA GLY A 29 21.55 17.70 -34.18
C GLY A 29 23.06 17.74 -34.42
N ILE A 30 23.80 17.94 -33.35
CA ILE A 30 25.23 18.15 -33.36
C ILE A 30 25.96 16.76 -33.45
N LYS A 31 26.95 16.71 -34.34
CA LYS A 31 27.86 15.59 -34.47
C LYS A 31 29.32 16.06 -34.31
N ASP A 32 30.15 15.23 -33.77
CA ASP A 32 31.61 15.47 -33.70
C ASP A 32 32.29 15.23 -35.04
N LYS A 33 33.60 15.45 -35.06
CA LYS A 33 34.45 15.25 -36.24
C LYS A 33 34.50 13.79 -36.76
N TYR A 34 34.06 12.81 -35.95
CA TYR A 34 33.98 11.41 -36.35
C TYR A 34 32.53 11.01 -36.75
N GLY A 35 31.61 11.95 -36.79
CA GLY A 35 30.22 11.73 -37.18
C GLY A 35 29.35 11.16 -36.05
N LYS A 36 29.85 11.01 -34.81
CA LYS A 36 29.10 10.58 -33.66
C LYS A 36 28.22 11.71 -33.14
N LYS A 37 27.03 11.39 -32.63
CA LYS A 37 26.15 12.35 -31.98
C LYS A 37 26.78 12.83 -30.68
N ASN A 38 27.05 14.12 -30.59
CA ASN A 38 27.63 14.79 -29.43
C ASN A 38 27.02 16.16 -29.27
N GLY A 39 26.39 16.45 -28.13
CA GLY A 39 25.61 17.66 -27.89
C GLY A 39 24.12 17.46 -28.14
N PHE A 40 23.37 18.56 -28.24
CA PHE A 40 21.91 18.52 -28.37
C PHE A 40 21.46 17.98 -29.73
N GLY A 41 20.37 17.15 -29.71
CA GLY A 41 19.76 16.64 -30.92
C GLY A 41 18.40 16.01 -30.74
N ILE A 42 17.78 15.66 -31.87
CA ILE A 42 16.49 14.97 -31.95
C ILE A 42 16.72 13.67 -32.74
N GLN A 43 16.45 12.55 -32.14
CA GLN A 43 16.49 11.23 -32.78
C GLN A 43 15.08 10.71 -32.97
N LYS A 44 14.70 10.41 -34.22
CA LYS A 44 13.46 9.70 -34.55
C LYS A 44 13.76 8.25 -34.89
N PHE A 45 13.07 7.32 -34.20
CA PHE A 45 13.24 5.89 -34.36
C PHE A 45 12.23 5.29 -35.36
N LYS A 46 12.57 4.12 -35.90
CA LYS A 46 11.69 3.42 -36.86
C LYS A 46 10.34 3.04 -36.28
N ASN A 47 10.28 2.71 -34.98
CA ASN A 47 9.05 2.39 -34.26
C ASN A 47 8.16 3.60 -33.97
N GLY A 48 8.60 4.82 -34.30
CA GLY A 48 7.87 6.06 -34.07
C GLY A 48 8.25 6.80 -32.80
N SER A 49 9.07 6.22 -31.92
CA SER A 49 9.58 6.92 -30.73
C SER A 49 10.49 8.08 -31.11
N ILE A 50 10.60 9.07 -30.21
CA ILE A 50 11.43 10.27 -30.44
C ILE A 50 12.18 10.58 -29.14
N TYR A 51 13.49 10.73 -29.23
CA TYR A 51 14.29 11.35 -28.17
C TYR A 51 14.67 12.78 -28.54
N LYS A 52 14.58 13.68 -27.59
CA LYS A 52 15.04 15.07 -27.66
C LYS A 52 15.91 15.36 -26.45
N GLY A 53 17.19 15.63 -26.65
CA GLY A 53 18.10 15.85 -25.53
C GLY A 53 19.56 15.82 -25.97
N ASN A 54 20.42 15.74 -24.98
CA ASN A 54 21.86 15.67 -25.21
C ASN A 54 22.33 14.27 -25.54
N PHE A 55 23.40 14.21 -26.29
CA PHE A 55 24.12 12.98 -26.68
C PHE A 55 25.59 13.10 -26.31
N ILE A 56 26.18 12.00 -25.88
CA ILE A 56 27.60 11.78 -25.76
C ILE A 56 27.94 10.44 -26.44
N ASN A 57 28.79 10.46 -27.44
CA ASN A 57 29.21 9.24 -28.17
C ASN A 57 28.01 8.38 -28.63
N ASP A 58 27.01 8.99 -29.29
CA ASP A 58 25.81 8.37 -29.82
C ASP A 58 24.77 7.94 -28.75
N LYS A 59 25.05 8.05 -27.45
CA LYS A 59 24.17 7.68 -26.35
C LYS A 59 23.47 8.89 -25.75
N PHE A 60 22.24 8.73 -25.26
CA PHE A 60 21.54 9.76 -24.49
C PHE A 60 22.35 10.11 -23.24
N SER A 61 22.44 11.37 -22.92
CA SER A 61 23.22 11.87 -21.79
C SER A 61 22.68 13.20 -21.30
N GLY A 62 22.71 13.45 -19.96
CA GLY A 62 22.16 14.66 -19.37
C GLY A 62 20.64 14.75 -19.52
N ILE A 63 20.10 15.96 -19.52
CA ILE A 63 18.65 16.20 -19.57
C ILE A 63 18.09 15.88 -20.95
N GLY A 64 16.98 15.14 -20.99
CA GLY A 64 16.28 14.80 -22.22
C GLY A 64 14.81 14.43 -22.02
N ILE A 65 14.11 14.28 -23.14
CA ILE A 65 12.72 13.82 -23.19
C ILE A 65 12.64 12.68 -24.21
N PHE A 66 12.12 11.55 -23.78
CA PHE A 66 11.82 10.42 -24.62
C PHE A 66 10.30 10.29 -24.79
N TYR A 67 9.83 10.35 -26.03
CA TYR A 67 8.45 10.06 -26.40
C TYR A 67 8.42 8.64 -26.93
N HIS A 68 7.75 7.76 -26.22
CA HIS A 68 7.57 6.36 -26.61
C HIS A 68 6.52 6.25 -27.75
N SER A 69 6.57 5.14 -28.48
CA SER A 69 5.66 4.90 -29.62
C SER A 69 4.21 4.63 -29.21
N ASP A 70 3.97 4.21 -27.98
CA ASP A 70 2.67 3.98 -27.36
C ASP A 70 2.03 5.25 -26.78
N GLY A 71 2.76 6.34 -26.73
CA GLY A 71 2.28 7.62 -26.22
C GLY A 71 2.84 8.05 -24.89
N ASP A 72 3.57 7.16 -24.22
CA ASP A 72 4.24 7.48 -22.96
C ASP A 72 5.33 8.53 -23.14
N ILE A 73 5.59 9.28 -22.08
CA ILE A 73 6.61 10.33 -22.08
C ILE A 73 7.49 10.18 -20.86
N GLN A 74 8.79 10.06 -21.08
CA GLN A 74 9.80 10.07 -20.03
C GLN A 74 10.66 11.32 -20.15
N LYS A 75 10.78 12.09 -19.06
CA LYS A 75 11.64 13.28 -18.98
C LYS A 75 12.59 13.11 -17.81
N GLY A 76 13.83 13.52 -17.96
CA GLY A 76 14.77 13.45 -16.83
C GLY A 76 16.21 13.36 -17.28
N GLU A 77 17.00 12.82 -16.36
CA GLU A 77 18.42 12.63 -16.56
C GLU A 77 18.71 11.28 -17.21
N PHE A 78 19.59 11.30 -18.20
CA PHE A 78 20.06 10.11 -18.91
C PHE A 78 21.57 9.97 -18.74
N GLU A 79 22.03 8.77 -18.52
CA GLU A 79 23.44 8.41 -18.53
C GLU A 79 23.67 7.17 -19.38
N ASN A 80 24.56 7.25 -20.38
CA ASN A 80 24.89 6.12 -21.28
C ASN A 80 23.65 5.51 -22.01
N GLY A 81 22.60 6.30 -22.21
CA GLY A 81 21.40 5.88 -22.95
C GLY A 81 20.27 5.35 -22.08
N ILE A 82 20.44 5.28 -20.75
CA ILE A 82 19.46 4.83 -19.75
C ILE A 82 19.10 5.97 -18.81
N THR A 83 17.93 5.90 -18.21
CA THR A 83 17.47 6.89 -17.22
C THR A 83 18.16 6.67 -15.90
N LYS A 84 18.76 7.71 -15.35
CA LYS A 84 19.46 7.71 -14.08
C LYS A 84 19.41 9.09 -13.43
N GLY A 85 19.05 9.19 -12.16
CA GLY A 85 18.83 10.45 -11.49
C GLY A 85 17.37 10.82 -11.43
N TYR A 86 17.05 12.12 -11.34
CA TYR A 86 15.65 12.57 -11.24
C TYR A 86 14.95 12.55 -12.61
N GLY A 87 13.67 12.10 -12.60
CA GLY A 87 12.86 12.06 -13.81
C GLY A 87 11.37 11.99 -13.56
N GLU A 88 10.63 12.22 -14.62
CA GLU A 88 9.17 12.18 -14.69
C GLU A 88 8.76 11.14 -15.72
N TYR A 89 7.71 10.39 -15.46
CA TYR A 89 7.12 9.44 -16.39
C TYR A 89 5.60 9.65 -16.47
N TYR A 90 5.08 9.74 -17.66
CA TYR A 90 3.67 9.94 -17.97
C TYR A 90 3.19 8.77 -18.82
N HIS A 91 2.33 7.94 -18.27
CA HIS A 91 1.73 6.79 -18.96
C HIS A 91 0.34 7.19 -19.48
N GLU A 92 0.14 7.12 -20.80
CA GLU A 92 -1.13 7.44 -21.49
C GLU A 92 -1.86 8.71 -20.98
N LYS A 93 -1.12 9.64 -20.37
CA LYS A 93 -1.61 10.86 -19.67
C LYS A 93 -2.40 10.59 -18.37
N GLU A 94 -2.43 9.37 -17.89
CA GLU A 94 -3.26 8.95 -16.75
C GLU A 94 -2.46 8.65 -15.49
N VAL A 95 -1.28 8.06 -15.62
CA VAL A 95 -0.37 7.78 -14.48
C VAL A 95 0.83 8.70 -14.60
N VAL A 96 1.22 9.30 -13.49
CA VAL A 96 2.37 10.20 -13.46
C VAL A 96 3.27 9.77 -12.30
N TYR A 97 4.54 9.54 -12.62
CA TYR A 97 5.59 9.31 -11.64
C TYR A 97 6.58 10.46 -11.66
N PHE A 98 6.96 10.95 -10.49
CA PHE A 98 8.02 11.92 -10.25
C PHE A 98 8.98 11.33 -9.23
N GLY A 99 10.23 11.16 -9.56
CA GLY A 99 11.17 10.58 -8.59
C GLY A 99 12.50 10.22 -9.18
N TYR A 100 13.24 9.45 -8.41
CA TYR A 100 14.56 8.98 -8.82
C TYR A 100 14.47 7.68 -9.62
N TRP A 101 15.44 7.55 -10.52
CA TRP A 101 15.60 6.42 -11.40
C TRP A 101 17.01 5.86 -11.29
N LEU A 102 17.13 4.57 -11.35
CA LEU A 102 18.41 3.85 -11.47
C LEU A 102 18.24 2.76 -12.52
N ASP A 103 19.06 2.84 -13.59
CA ASP A 103 19.06 1.87 -14.69
C ASP A 103 17.65 1.61 -15.27
N ASP A 104 16.94 2.69 -15.65
CA ASP A 104 15.58 2.70 -16.20
C ASP A 104 14.47 2.20 -15.22
N VAL A 105 14.78 2.04 -13.94
CA VAL A 105 13.82 1.55 -12.93
C VAL A 105 13.64 2.59 -11.82
N GLN A 106 12.44 2.71 -11.29
CA GLN A 106 12.13 3.58 -10.15
C GLN A 106 12.97 3.15 -8.93
N PHE A 107 13.63 4.11 -8.30
CA PHE A 107 14.53 3.88 -7.17
C PHE A 107 14.55 5.09 -6.22
N GLY A 108 14.74 4.86 -4.90
CA GLY A 108 14.75 5.94 -3.92
C GLY A 108 13.39 6.61 -3.77
N ILE A 109 13.36 7.90 -3.45
CA ILE A 109 12.12 8.63 -3.20
C ILE A 109 11.39 8.91 -4.51
N GLY A 110 10.08 8.60 -4.53
CA GLY A 110 9.20 8.89 -5.65
C GLY A 110 7.79 9.28 -5.21
N TYR A 111 7.10 9.95 -6.12
CA TYR A 111 5.69 10.33 -6.01
C TYR A 111 4.95 9.83 -7.24
N GLU A 112 3.90 9.08 -7.05
CA GLU A 112 3.10 8.50 -8.13
C GLU A 112 1.62 8.85 -7.95
N ILE A 113 0.95 9.19 -9.05
CA ILE A 113 -0.49 9.49 -9.10
C ILE A 113 -1.09 8.59 -10.17
N TRP A 114 -2.17 7.89 -9.82
CA TRP A 114 -2.95 7.05 -10.75
C TRP A 114 -4.19 7.79 -11.24
N SER A 115 -4.75 7.34 -12.35
CA SER A 115 -5.93 7.92 -13.01
C SER A 115 -7.14 8.09 -12.11
N GLU A 116 -7.34 7.16 -11.18
CA GLU A 116 -8.41 7.21 -10.17
C GLU A 116 -8.11 8.16 -8.99
N ASN A 117 -7.04 8.98 -9.08
CA ASN A 117 -6.55 9.89 -8.04
C ASN A 117 -5.97 9.22 -6.78
N SER A 118 -5.69 7.93 -6.80
CA SER A 118 -4.83 7.33 -5.79
C SER A 118 -3.42 7.89 -5.90
N LYS A 119 -2.71 8.00 -4.77
CA LYS A 119 -1.38 8.61 -4.70
C LYS A 119 -0.48 7.82 -3.80
N TYR A 120 0.80 7.76 -4.17
CA TYR A 120 1.84 7.24 -3.30
C TYR A 120 2.99 8.24 -3.22
N PHE A 121 3.53 8.41 -2.04
CA PHE A 121 4.78 9.12 -1.79
C PHE A 121 5.64 8.28 -0.86
N GLY A 122 6.85 7.91 -1.28
CA GLY A 122 7.74 7.09 -0.46
C GLY A 122 8.87 6.44 -1.24
N ASP A 123 9.46 5.44 -0.63
CA ASP A 123 10.63 4.75 -1.15
C ASP A 123 10.25 3.72 -2.22
N TYR A 124 11.08 3.67 -3.25
CA TYR A 124 11.07 2.66 -4.31
C TYR A 124 12.39 1.90 -4.34
N ASN A 125 12.32 0.62 -4.62
CA ASN A 125 13.46 -0.23 -4.90
C ASN A 125 13.10 -1.20 -6.04
N ASN A 126 13.88 -1.15 -7.13
CA ASN A 126 13.63 -1.96 -8.34
C ASN A 126 12.17 -1.86 -8.83
N GLY A 127 11.60 -0.65 -8.92
CA GLY A 127 10.26 -0.39 -9.42
C GLY A 127 9.13 -0.79 -8.48
N LYS A 128 9.42 -1.17 -7.25
CA LYS A 128 8.44 -1.55 -6.24
C LYS A 128 8.50 -0.60 -5.05
N LYS A 129 7.35 -0.35 -4.42
CA LYS A 129 7.29 0.31 -3.11
C LYS A 129 8.03 -0.57 -2.10
N ASP A 130 9.11 -0.05 -1.50
CA ASP A 130 9.98 -0.80 -0.59
C ASP A 130 10.72 0.19 0.31
N GLY A 131 10.42 0.22 1.59
CA GLY A 131 10.88 1.21 2.57
C GLY A 131 9.71 1.90 3.25
N ILE A 132 9.79 3.20 3.47
CA ILE A 132 8.73 3.99 4.12
C ILE A 132 7.93 4.75 3.07
N GLY A 133 6.60 4.76 3.23
CA GLY A 133 5.76 5.52 2.32
C GLY A 133 4.32 5.69 2.76
N THR A 134 3.67 6.67 2.15
CA THR A 134 2.26 7.01 2.34
C THR A 134 1.50 6.69 1.07
N TYR A 135 0.44 5.91 1.19
CA TYR A 135 -0.51 5.64 0.11
C TYR A 135 -1.88 6.24 0.47
N ILE A 136 -2.43 7.02 -0.42
CA ILE A 136 -3.77 7.60 -0.31
C ILE A 136 -4.62 7.02 -1.44
N TRP A 137 -5.67 6.29 -1.08
CA TRP A 137 -6.63 5.75 -2.05
C TRP A 137 -7.61 6.82 -2.53
N SER A 138 -8.25 6.58 -3.66
CA SER A 138 -9.25 7.47 -4.26
C SER A 138 -10.43 7.80 -3.34
N ASP A 139 -10.73 6.94 -2.38
CA ASP A 139 -11.78 7.14 -1.38
C ASP A 139 -11.33 7.90 -0.11
N ASN A 140 -10.09 8.44 -0.12
CA ASN A 140 -9.39 9.10 1.00
C ASN A 140 -9.03 8.17 2.17
N THR A 141 -9.08 6.87 2.00
CA THR A 141 -8.41 5.93 2.89
C THR A 141 -6.90 6.16 2.77
N MET A 142 -6.15 6.03 3.86
CA MET A 142 -4.71 6.32 3.85
C MET A 142 -3.94 5.28 4.66
N TYR A 143 -2.77 4.91 4.17
CA TYR A 143 -1.78 4.14 4.90
C TYR A 143 -0.45 4.88 4.95
N GLU A 144 0.14 4.97 6.11
CA GLU A 144 1.48 5.49 6.37
C GLU A 144 2.29 4.41 7.09
N GLY A 145 3.40 3.97 6.52
CA GLY A 145 4.19 2.92 7.16
C GLY A 145 5.18 2.23 6.25
N GLU A 146 5.58 1.06 6.70
CA GLU A 146 6.58 0.24 6.02
C GLU A 146 5.97 -0.54 4.85
N TRP A 147 6.74 -0.60 3.77
CA TRP A 147 6.43 -1.31 2.53
C TRP A 147 7.52 -2.30 2.21
N LYS A 148 7.15 -3.44 1.71
CA LYS A 148 8.06 -4.44 1.15
C LYS A 148 7.48 -5.01 -0.13
N GLU A 149 8.19 -4.83 -1.26
CA GLU A 149 7.78 -5.35 -2.57
C GLU A 149 6.29 -5.08 -2.92
N ASN A 150 5.84 -3.81 -2.79
CA ASN A 150 4.47 -3.35 -3.01
C ASN A 150 3.44 -3.82 -1.95
N MET A 151 3.85 -4.49 -0.88
CA MET A 151 2.99 -4.92 0.21
C MET A 151 3.21 -4.08 1.47
N ARG A 152 2.13 -3.81 2.20
CA ARG A 152 2.24 -3.25 3.56
C ARG A 152 2.87 -4.31 4.45
N GLU A 153 3.96 -3.95 5.11
CA GLU A 153 4.75 -4.82 5.96
C GLU A 153 5.22 -4.03 7.18
N GLY A 154 5.66 -4.70 8.26
CA GLY A 154 6.18 -4.03 9.43
C GLY A 154 5.16 -3.16 10.16
N TYR A 155 5.55 -1.97 10.60
CA TYR A 155 4.68 -1.07 11.36
C TYR A 155 4.05 0.00 10.47
N GLY A 156 2.77 0.30 10.71
CA GLY A 156 2.08 1.36 9.98
C GLY A 156 0.80 1.86 10.65
N ILE A 157 0.28 2.94 10.10
CA ILE A 157 -0.97 3.58 10.50
C ILE A 157 -1.93 3.52 9.33
N TYR A 158 -3.13 3.00 9.56
CA TYR A 158 -4.17 2.92 8.55
C TYR A 158 -5.38 3.77 8.96
N HIS A 159 -5.70 4.76 8.16
CA HIS A 159 -6.85 5.64 8.33
C HIS A 159 -7.99 5.18 7.43
N PHE A 160 -9.05 4.66 8.01
CA PHE A 160 -10.22 4.21 7.28
C PHE A 160 -11.14 5.38 6.93
N LYS A 161 -11.82 5.32 5.80
CA LYS A 161 -12.79 6.33 5.34
C LYS A 161 -13.84 6.72 6.39
N ASN A 162 -14.24 5.79 7.24
CA ASN A 162 -15.24 6.01 8.30
C ASN A 162 -14.66 6.56 9.61
N GLY A 163 -13.44 7.10 9.59
CA GLY A 163 -12.76 7.71 10.74
C GLY A 163 -12.15 6.73 11.74
N ARG A 164 -12.21 5.42 11.49
CA ARG A 164 -11.47 4.44 12.28
C ARG A 164 -9.98 4.56 11.98
N ILE A 165 -9.14 4.24 12.96
CA ILE A 165 -7.69 4.24 12.80
C ILE A 165 -7.13 2.93 13.37
N TYR A 166 -6.25 2.30 12.63
CA TYR A 166 -5.41 1.22 13.11
C TYR A 166 -3.94 1.70 13.16
N LYS A 167 -3.25 1.38 14.26
CA LYS A 167 -1.81 1.61 14.42
C LYS A 167 -1.19 0.32 14.90
N GLY A 168 -0.29 -0.26 14.12
CA GLY A 168 0.30 -1.54 14.51
C GLY A 168 0.99 -2.26 13.37
N GLN A 169 1.13 -3.57 13.55
CA GLN A 169 1.89 -4.42 12.66
C GLN A 169 1.07 -4.91 11.47
N PHE A 170 1.72 -4.95 10.31
CA PHE A 170 1.21 -5.49 9.07
C PHE A 170 2.13 -6.61 8.58
N LYS A 171 1.56 -7.57 7.88
CA LYS A 171 2.27 -8.62 7.18
C LYS A 171 1.51 -9.00 5.90
N ASN A 172 2.19 -8.95 4.76
CA ASN A 172 1.61 -9.28 3.45
C ASN A 172 0.25 -8.57 3.23
N ASN A 173 0.19 -7.25 3.44
CA ASN A 173 -1.01 -6.41 3.34
C ASN A 173 -2.08 -6.59 4.42
N ASN A 174 -1.99 -7.59 5.30
CA ASN A 174 -2.95 -7.84 6.37
C ASN A 174 -2.51 -7.19 7.68
N ILE A 175 -3.44 -6.82 8.53
CA ILE A 175 -3.17 -6.55 9.94
C ILE A 175 -2.77 -7.88 10.59
N ASP A 176 -1.52 -7.97 11.06
CA ASP A 176 -0.97 -9.19 11.65
C ASP A 176 0.10 -8.85 12.70
N GLY A 177 -0.09 -9.27 13.93
CA GLY A 177 0.74 -8.92 15.08
C GLY A 177 0.00 -8.00 16.04
N TYR A 178 0.74 -7.18 16.80
CA TYR A 178 0.16 -6.29 17.81
C TYR A 178 -0.22 -4.93 17.24
N GLY A 179 -1.36 -4.39 17.71
CA GLY A 179 -1.77 -3.04 17.34
C GLY A 179 -2.92 -2.46 18.15
N GLU A 180 -3.14 -1.17 17.92
CA GLU A 180 -4.25 -0.38 18.45
C GLU A 180 -5.25 -0.09 17.35
N PHE A 181 -6.52 -0.35 17.63
CA PHE A 181 -7.62 0.04 16.76
C PHE A 181 -8.53 1.01 17.51
N THR A 182 -8.80 2.18 16.92
CA THR A 182 -9.66 3.21 17.49
C THR A 182 -10.86 3.48 16.60
N TRP A 183 -12.00 3.76 17.21
CA TRP A 183 -13.27 4.12 16.55
C TRP A 183 -13.63 5.56 16.89
N PRO A 184 -14.29 6.27 15.99
CA PRO A 184 -14.70 7.67 16.21
C PRO A 184 -15.51 7.90 17.48
N GLU A 185 -16.34 6.93 17.85
CA GLU A 185 -17.15 6.97 19.06
C GLU A 185 -16.38 6.73 20.36
N GLY A 186 -15.05 6.65 20.28
CA GLY A 186 -14.14 6.52 21.42
C GLY A 186 -13.91 5.09 21.91
N LYS A 187 -14.42 4.08 21.24
CA LYS A 187 -14.03 2.69 21.48
C LYS A 187 -12.58 2.47 21.08
N LYS A 188 -11.87 1.57 21.78
CA LYS A 188 -10.50 1.18 21.46
C LYS A 188 -10.30 -0.30 21.66
N TYR A 189 -9.41 -0.86 20.86
CA TYR A 189 -8.91 -2.21 21.06
C TYR A 189 -7.39 -2.17 20.98
N TYR A 190 -6.75 -2.77 21.95
CA TYR A 190 -5.32 -2.99 22.02
C TYR A 190 -5.09 -4.49 22.08
N GLY A 191 -4.40 -5.08 21.12
CA GLY A 191 -4.21 -6.52 21.15
C GLY A 191 -3.66 -7.10 19.87
N PHE A 192 -3.71 -8.42 19.84
CA PHE A 192 -3.16 -9.20 18.75
C PHE A 192 -4.16 -9.43 17.62
N TYR A 193 -3.62 -9.43 16.42
CA TYR A 193 -4.30 -9.73 15.18
C TYR A 193 -3.58 -10.84 14.43
N LYS A 194 -4.33 -11.59 13.66
CA LYS A 194 -3.83 -12.55 12.69
C LYS A 194 -4.72 -12.52 11.45
N ASN A 195 -4.13 -12.19 10.30
CA ASN A 195 -4.84 -12.07 9.02
C ASN A 195 -6.13 -11.23 9.17
N ASP A 196 -5.99 -9.97 9.58
CA ASP A 196 -7.06 -8.97 9.79
C ASP A 196 -8.06 -9.27 10.92
N LYS A 197 -7.91 -10.37 11.64
CA LYS A 197 -8.82 -10.78 12.71
C LYS A 197 -8.17 -10.64 14.06
N LYS A 198 -8.92 -10.20 15.08
CA LYS A 198 -8.48 -10.31 16.47
C LYS A 198 -8.23 -11.77 16.79
N ASP A 199 -7.00 -12.10 17.13
CA ASP A 199 -6.59 -13.44 17.48
C ASP A 199 -5.47 -13.34 18.52
N GLY A 200 -5.78 -13.72 19.73
CA GLY A 200 -4.87 -13.61 20.82
C GLY A 200 -5.36 -12.75 21.97
N PHE A 201 -4.45 -12.33 22.84
CA PHE A 201 -4.77 -11.47 23.96
C PHE A 201 -5.10 -10.05 23.49
N GLY A 202 -6.09 -9.40 24.15
CA GLY A 202 -6.41 -8.02 23.87
C GLY A 202 -7.28 -7.38 24.93
N ILE A 203 -7.27 -6.06 24.88
CA ILE A 203 -8.06 -5.18 25.75
C ILE A 203 -9.02 -4.41 24.86
N TYR A 204 -10.30 -4.56 25.13
CA TYR A 204 -11.31 -3.78 24.48
C TYR A 204 -11.86 -2.76 25.47
N TYR A 205 -11.79 -1.48 25.11
CA TYR A 205 -12.31 -0.36 25.88
C TYR A 205 -13.56 0.22 25.25
N TRP A 206 -14.59 0.46 26.05
CA TRP A 206 -15.76 1.22 25.67
C TRP A 206 -15.84 2.54 26.44
N PRO A 207 -16.32 3.62 25.84
CA PRO A 207 -16.61 4.85 26.56
C PRO A 207 -17.48 4.58 27.81
N GLY A 208 -17.23 5.35 28.87
CA GLY A 208 -17.93 5.16 30.14
C GLY A 208 -17.30 4.13 31.09
N GLY A 209 -16.01 3.76 30.83
CA GLY A 209 -15.21 2.98 31.79
C GLY A 209 -15.51 1.48 31.78
N LYS A 210 -15.98 0.96 30.66
CA LYS A 210 -16.14 -0.49 30.48
C LYS A 210 -14.93 -1.06 29.77
N PHE A 211 -14.42 -2.19 30.27
CA PHE A 211 -13.28 -2.92 29.70
C PHE A 211 -13.59 -4.41 29.56
N PHE A 212 -13.08 -4.97 28.52
CA PHE A 212 -12.88 -6.41 28.39
C PHE A 212 -11.39 -6.68 28.25
N VAL A 213 -10.84 -7.49 29.13
CA VAL A 213 -9.44 -7.94 29.11
C VAL A 213 -9.46 -9.45 28.96
N GLY A 214 -8.94 -9.98 27.85
CA GLY A 214 -9.03 -11.42 27.62
C GLY A 214 -8.59 -11.84 26.23
N PHE A 215 -8.98 -13.04 25.86
CA PHE A 215 -8.52 -13.67 24.63
C PHE A 215 -9.59 -13.66 23.54
N PHE A 216 -9.11 -13.54 22.31
CA PHE A 216 -9.89 -13.63 21.09
C PHE A 216 -9.38 -14.78 20.22
N LYS A 217 -10.25 -15.32 19.42
CA LYS A 217 -9.93 -16.22 18.32
C LYS A 217 -10.88 -15.97 17.17
N ASP A 218 -10.34 -15.70 15.98
CA ASP A 218 -11.13 -15.38 14.79
C ASP A 218 -12.20 -14.32 15.08
N GLU A 219 -11.81 -13.12 15.60
CA GLU A 219 -12.69 -12.00 16.01
C GLU A 219 -13.57 -12.26 17.25
N LYS A 220 -13.71 -13.50 17.72
CA LYS A 220 -14.64 -13.87 18.80
C LYS A 220 -13.92 -14.01 20.12
N GLN A 221 -14.58 -13.59 21.21
CA GLN A 221 -14.11 -13.86 22.55
C GLN A 221 -13.92 -15.36 22.74
N HIS A 222 -12.74 -15.77 23.22
CA HIS A 222 -12.36 -17.16 23.39
C HIS A 222 -11.39 -17.30 24.57
N GLY A 223 -11.56 -18.36 25.38
CA GLY A 223 -10.73 -18.54 26.57
C GLY A 223 -11.22 -17.70 27.74
N ILE A 224 -10.28 -17.27 28.58
CA ILE A 224 -10.62 -16.52 29.79
C ILE A 224 -10.66 -15.01 29.57
N SER A 225 -11.41 -14.32 30.41
CA SER A 225 -11.51 -12.86 30.40
C SER A 225 -11.87 -12.27 31.74
N LYS A 226 -11.46 -11.02 31.94
CA LYS A 226 -11.92 -10.11 32.97
C LYS A 226 -12.79 -9.04 32.29
N TYR A 227 -14.00 -8.87 32.72
CA TYR A 227 -14.89 -7.81 32.27
C TYR A 227 -15.12 -6.83 33.42
N ILE A 228 -14.84 -5.57 33.18
CA ILE A 228 -14.95 -4.49 34.17
C ILE A 228 -16.02 -3.52 33.68
N ASN A 229 -16.98 -3.18 34.55
CA ASN A 229 -17.99 -2.16 34.28
C ASN A 229 -18.20 -1.36 35.56
N LYS A 230 -17.60 -0.16 35.63
CA LYS A 230 -17.49 0.64 36.85
C LYS A 230 -16.90 -0.25 37.98
N ASP A 231 -17.61 -0.41 39.08
CA ASP A 231 -17.18 -1.17 40.25
C ASP A 231 -17.44 -2.69 40.15
N GLN A 232 -18.04 -3.15 39.05
CA GLN A 232 -18.36 -4.56 38.87
C GLN A 232 -17.30 -5.27 38.02
N ILE A 233 -16.67 -6.26 38.60
CA ILE A 233 -15.72 -7.16 37.94
C ILE A 233 -16.37 -8.52 37.77
N LYS A 234 -16.30 -9.07 36.54
CA LYS A 234 -16.75 -10.44 36.23
C LYS A 234 -15.65 -11.21 35.54
N TYR A 235 -15.35 -12.38 36.05
CA TYR A 235 -14.39 -13.30 35.47
C TYR A 235 -15.17 -14.38 34.70
N CYS A 236 -14.83 -14.57 33.44
CA CYS A 236 -15.58 -15.42 32.52
C CYS A 236 -14.68 -16.32 31.69
N ARG A 237 -15.24 -17.45 31.27
CA ARG A 237 -14.68 -18.28 30.20
C ARG A 237 -15.60 -18.24 28.99
N TRP A 238 -14.98 -18.13 27.81
CA TRP A 238 -15.67 -18.01 26.53
C TRP A 238 -15.24 -19.10 25.57
N LYS A 239 -16.13 -19.51 24.69
CA LYS A 239 -15.83 -20.36 23.55
C LYS A 239 -16.58 -19.84 22.32
N ASN A 240 -15.81 -19.41 21.31
CA ASN A 240 -16.33 -18.90 20.04
C ASN A 240 -17.43 -17.83 20.22
N GLY A 241 -17.22 -16.86 21.13
CA GLY A 241 -18.15 -15.76 21.40
C GLY A 241 -19.30 -16.11 22.35
N LYS A 242 -19.42 -17.36 22.79
CA LYS A 242 -20.42 -17.76 23.79
C LYS A 242 -19.78 -17.88 25.16
N LYS A 243 -20.44 -17.28 26.17
CA LYS A 243 -20.01 -17.40 27.55
C LYS A 243 -20.34 -18.79 28.07
N GLU A 244 -19.31 -19.54 28.49
CA GLU A 244 -19.45 -20.91 29.01
C GLU A 244 -19.55 -20.92 30.55
N LYS A 245 -18.77 -20.05 31.24
CA LYS A 245 -18.70 -20.05 32.69
C LYS A 245 -18.47 -18.65 33.25
N ILE A 246 -19.05 -18.34 34.38
CA ILE A 246 -18.73 -17.20 35.24
C ILE A 246 -18.09 -17.76 36.48
N TYR A 247 -16.96 -17.19 36.87
CA TYR A 247 -16.27 -17.57 38.12
C TYR A 247 -16.78 -16.69 39.26
N SER A 248 -16.97 -17.26 40.43
CA SER A 248 -17.55 -16.58 41.59
C SER A 248 -16.59 -15.57 42.21
N ASN A 249 -15.27 -15.77 42.05
CA ASN A 249 -14.24 -14.92 42.59
C ASN A 249 -12.96 -14.98 41.76
N GLU A 250 -12.03 -14.09 42.08
CA GLU A 250 -10.75 -13.93 41.39
C GLU A 250 -9.85 -15.16 41.54
N GLU A 251 -9.85 -15.77 42.74
CA GLU A 251 -9.02 -16.95 43.04
C GLU A 251 -9.36 -18.14 42.12
N GLN A 252 -10.64 -18.45 41.94
CA GLN A 252 -11.08 -19.51 41.03
C GLN A 252 -10.68 -19.25 39.59
N PHE A 253 -10.69 -17.98 39.16
CA PHE A 253 -10.28 -17.58 37.86
C PHE A 253 -8.78 -17.76 37.65
N PHE A 254 -7.95 -17.27 38.58
CA PHE A 254 -6.50 -17.39 38.49
C PHE A 254 -6.03 -18.86 38.62
N ASN A 255 -6.65 -19.66 39.49
CA ASN A 255 -6.35 -21.10 39.58
C ASN A 255 -6.59 -21.81 38.24
N PHE A 256 -7.68 -21.50 37.55
CA PHE A 256 -7.92 -22.01 36.19
C PHE A 256 -6.89 -21.50 35.19
N PHE A 257 -6.51 -20.23 35.26
CA PHE A 257 -5.53 -19.62 34.37
C PHE A 257 -4.17 -20.31 34.52
N PHE A 258 -3.66 -20.44 35.74
CA PHE A 258 -2.35 -21.04 36.00
C PHE A 258 -2.30 -22.53 35.62
N GLN A 259 -3.36 -23.28 35.85
CA GLN A 259 -3.46 -24.68 35.42
C GLN A 259 -3.43 -24.85 33.88
N ASN A 260 -3.79 -23.83 33.14
CA ASN A 260 -3.86 -23.83 31.67
C ASN A 260 -2.85 -22.89 31.00
N GLU A 261 -1.89 -22.38 31.78
CA GLU A 261 -0.90 -21.37 31.36
C GLU A 261 -0.20 -21.75 30.05
N LYS A 262 0.28 -22.99 29.91
CA LYS A 262 0.96 -23.47 28.69
C LYS A 262 0.09 -23.34 27.43
N LYS A 263 -1.22 -23.50 27.56
CA LYS A 263 -2.15 -23.38 26.44
C LYS A 263 -2.30 -21.93 25.98
N TYR A 264 -2.19 -20.98 26.88
CA TYR A 264 -2.33 -19.54 26.60
C TYR A 264 -1.00 -18.89 26.25
N THR A 265 0.12 -19.35 26.79
CA THR A 265 1.47 -18.88 26.48
C THR A 265 2.00 -19.39 25.14
N MET A 266 1.58 -20.57 24.66
CA MET A 266 1.94 -21.06 23.32
C MET A 266 1.44 -20.16 22.18
N TYR A 267 0.39 -19.37 22.39
CA TYR A 267 -0.10 -18.40 21.42
C TYR A 267 0.64 -17.05 21.48
N PHE A 268 1.46 -16.83 22.53
CA PHE A 268 2.10 -15.55 22.80
C PHE A 268 3.57 -15.72 23.13
N LYS A 269 4.43 -15.12 22.33
CA LYS A 269 5.81 -14.78 22.70
C LYS A 269 5.85 -13.66 23.75
N TRP A 270 4.80 -13.45 24.51
CA TRP A 270 4.70 -12.42 25.51
C TRP A 270 5.05 -12.95 26.88
N ASP A 271 5.78 -12.11 27.62
CA ASP A 271 6.06 -12.31 29.02
C ASP A 271 4.73 -12.40 29.79
N ILE A 272 4.49 -13.53 30.43
CA ILE A 272 3.30 -13.79 31.24
C ILE A 272 3.11 -12.75 32.34
N ASN A 273 4.20 -12.10 32.80
CA ASN A 273 4.15 -11.05 33.80
C ASN A 273 3.43 -9.81 33.26
N LYS A 274 3.60 -9.46 31.98
CA LYS A 274 2.82 -8.38 31.36
C LYS A 274 1.34 -8.69 31.26
N ILE A 275 0.97 -9.94 30.97
CA ILE A 275 -0.44 -10.35 30.99
C ILE A 275 -1.00 -10.23 32.41
N LYS A 276 -0.22 -10.63 33.44
CA LYS A 276 -0.59 -10.46 34.84
C LYS A 276 -0.77 -8.98 35.20
N GLU A 277 0.16 -8.11 34.85
CA GLU A 277 0.04 -6.65 35.07
C GLU A 277 -1.25 -6.09 34.44
N PHE A 278 -1.57 -6.43 33.19
CA PHE A 278 -2.81 -5.99 32.56
C PHE A 278 -4.08 -6.60 33.20
N MET A 279 -3.97 -7.80 33.74
CA MET A 279 -5.09 -8.45 34.44
C MET A 279 -5.28 -7.89 35.87
N GLU A 280 -4.24 -7.32 36.46
CA GLU A 280 -4.24 -6.71 37.81
C GLU A 280 -4.67 -5.23 37.79
N VAL A 281 -4.90 -4.60 36.64
CA VAL A 281 -5.43 -3.22 36.56
C VAL A 281 -6.77 -3.15 37.30
N LYS A 282 -6.76 -2.38 38.40
CA LYS A 282 -7.93 -2.10 39.26
C LYS A 282 -8.86 -1.08 38.61
#